data_3b1d0ffc098a63dbcf87be789c3d35fa
#
_entry.id   3b1d0ffc098a63dbcf87be789c3d35fa
#
_cell.length_a   1.000
_cell.length_b   1.000
_cell.length_c   1.000
_cell.angle_alpha   90.00
_cell.angle_beta   90.00
_cell.angle_gamma   90.00
#
_symmetry.space_group_name_H-M   'P 1'
#
loop_
_entity.id
_entity.type
_entity.pdbx_description
1 polymer ?
#
loop_
_entity_poly.entity_id
_entity_poly.type
_entity_poly.pdbx_seq_one_letter_code
_entity_poly.pdbx_strand_id
1 'polypeptide(L)'
;VERKPKRRTRERILETSLRLFNDFGEPNVTTTVLADELSISPGNLYYHFRSKDEIVNTLFGEFEREIEGVLAAPAARSANVEDIWLFLHLLFEGIWRYRFLYRDLNDLLSRNRLLEVHVKRLLERKVQTALALCESLVAAGEMRATRTELPALATNMVVVATYWLSFEYVRDPRHPREGPTLAAGAYQVMALVAPFLVGKSRALFERLAAAYVGA
;
A
#
# COMPACT_ATOMS: atom_id res chain seq x y z
N VAL A 1 -4.51 23.72 32.01
CA VAL A 1 -3.11 23.29 31.99
C VAL A 1 -2.77 22.77 30.60
N GLU A 2 -2.01 23.53 29.86
CA GLU A 2 -1.66 23.30 28.46
C GLU A 2 -0.67 22.12 28.28
N ARG A 3 -1.19 20.94 27.88
CA ARG A 3 -0.35 19.80 27.43
C ARG A 3 -0.13 19.74 25.90
N LYS A 4 -0.31 20.85 25.20
CA LYS A 4 -0.29 20.92 23.74
C LYS A 4 1.08 20.85 23.02
N PRO A 5 2.24 21.35 23.54
CA PRO A 5 3.46 21.41 22.72
C PRO A 5 4.06 20.04 22.39
N LYS A 6 4.07 19.09 23.34
CA LYS A 6 4.76 17.81 23.26
C LYS A 6 4.14 16.86 22.22
N ARG A 7 2.82 16.76 22.19
CA ARG A 7 2.08 15.95 21.21
C ARG A 7 2.26 16.48 19.81
N ARG A 8 2.18 17.79 19.63
CA ARG A 8 2.36 18.47 18.34
C ARG A 8 3.78 18.27 17.76
N THR A 9 4.83 18.25 18.59
CA THR A 9 6.20 17.98 18.11
C THR A 9 6.35 16.55 17.62
N ARG A 10 5.80 15.57 18.33
CA ARG A 10 5.86 14.16 17.92
C ARG A 10 5.14 13.93 16.59
N GLU A 11 3.98 14.53 16.41
CA GLU A 11 3.22 14.47 15.14
C GLU A 11 4.03 15.14 13.99
N ARG A 12 4.61 16.31 14.21
CA ARG A 12 5.48 16.98 13.22
C ARG A 12 6.69 16.13 12.83
N ILE A 13 7.31 15.41 13.78
CA ILE A 13 8.42 14.49 13.47
C ILE A 13 7.93 13.39 12.52
N LEU A 14 6.79 12.76 12.77
CA LEU A 14 6.23 11.72 11.92
C LEU A 14 5.88 12.24 10.52
N GLU A 15 5.19 13.36 10.43
CA GLU A 15 4.82 14.00 9.15
C GLU A 15 6.06 14.34 8.31
N THR A 16 7.07 14.96 8.93
CA THR A 16 8.32 15.31 8.25
C THR A 16 9.11 14.06 7.84
N SER A 17 9.18 13.05 8.71
CA SER A 17 9.85 11.79 8.40
C SER A 17 9.17 11.06 7.24
N LEU A 18 7.84 10.98 7.24
CA LEU A 18 7.08 10.37 6.15
C LEU A 18 7.36 11.06 4.82
N ARG A 19 7.33 12.39 4.80
CA ARG A 19 7.65 13.16 3.60
C ARG A 19 9.08 12.88 3.12
N LEU A 20 10.08 13.02 3.99
CA LEU A 20 11.48 12.85 3.59
C LEU A 20 11.81 11.40 3.20
N PHE A 21 11.24 10.40 3.89
CA PHE A 21 11.40 8.99 3.50
C PHE A 21 10.76 8.72 2.14
N ASN A 22 9.59 9.28 1.87
CA ASN A 22 8.92 9.15 0.58
C ASN A 22 9.71 9.82 -0.56
N ASP A 23 10.32 10.98 -0.32
CA ASP A 23 11.00 11.76 -1.35
C ASP A 23 12.42 11.22 -1.63
N PHE A 24 13.17 10.90 -0.58
CA PHE A 24 14.60 10.58 -0.69
C PHE A 24 14.94 9.10 -0.43
N GLY A 25 14.00 8.30 0.06
CA GLY A 25 14.27 6.95 0.56
C GLY A 25 14.67 6.93 2.03
N GLU A 26 14.15 5.97 2.77
CA GLU A 26 14.45 5.85 4.19
C GLU A 26 15.95 5.68 4.47
N PRO A 27 16.71 4.86 3.72
CA PRO A 27 18.15 4.71 3.97
C PRO A 27 18.96 6.00 3.87
N ASN A 28 18.50 6.95 3.05
CA ASN A 28 19.21 8.20 2.78
C ASN A 28 18.87 9.33 3.78
N VAL A 29 17.89 9.12 4.67
CA VAL A 29 17.47 10.13 5.65
C VAL A 29 17.95 9.74 7.04
N THR A 30 18.88 10.53 7.58
CA THR A 30 19.39 10.34 8.94
C THR A 30 18.55 11.11 9.97
N THR A 31 18.68 10.77 11.26
CA THR A 31 18.06 11.51 12.35
C THR A 31 18.57 12.96 12.45
N THR A 32 19.79 13.23 12.02
CA THR A 32 20.34 14.58 11.92
C THR A 32 19.60 15.38 10.87
N VAL A 33 19.41 14.84 9.66
CA VAL A 33 18.63 15.49 8.58
C VAL A 33 17.21 15.80 9.05
N LEU A 34 16.57 14.86 9.79
CA LEU A 34 15.23 15.09 10.34
C LEU A 34 15.22 16.23 11.38
N ALA A 35 16.22 16.30 12.27
CA ALA A 35 16.31 17.34 13.28
C ALA A 35 16.53 18.72 12.64
N ASP A 36 17.42 18.80 11.64
CA ASP A 36 17.72 20.02 10.90
C ASP A 36 16.48 20.54 10.15
N GLU A 37 15.77 19.65 9.43
CA GLU A 37 14.54 20.01 8.69
C GLU A 37 13.45 20.54 9.63
N LEU A 38 13.35 19.98 10.83
CA LEU A 38 12.38 20.39 11.85
C LEU A 38 12.82 21.63 12.65
N SER A 39 14.06 22.08 12.48
CA SER A 39 14.69 23.12 13.30
C SER A 39 14.65 22.81 14.80
N ILE A 40 14.94 21.55 15.17
CA ILE A 40 15.03 21.09 16.56
C ILE A 40 16.42 20.50 16.81
N SER A 41 16.83 20.43 18.09
CA SER A 41 18.08 19.74 18.43
C SER A 41 17.93 18.22 18.26
N PRO A 42 19.02 17.49 17.91
CA PRO A 42 19.01 16.03 17.90
C PRO A 42 18.55 15.42 19.23
N GLY A 43 18.91 16.03 20.37
CA GLY A 43 18.44 15.62 21.69
C GLY A 43 16.92 15.73 21.86
N ASN A 44 16.30 16.75 21.26
CA ASN A 44 14.85 16.88 21.26
C ASN A 44 14.18 15.80 20.39
N LEU A 45 14.77 15.46 19.24
CA LEU A 45 14.29 14.34 18.41
C LEU A 45 14.37 13.02 19.18
N TYR A 46 15.52 12.70 19.79
CA TYR A 46 15.71 11.48 20.59
C TYR A 46 14.85 11.42 21.85
N TYR A 47 14.41 12.55 22.37
CA TYR A 47 13.43 12.58 23.45
C TYR A 47 12.04 12.04 23.03
N HIS A 48 11.68 12.21 21.75
CA HIS A 48 10.41 11.73 21.20
C HIS A 48 10.50 10.33 20.58
N PHE A 49 11.63 10.01 19.96
CA PHE A 49 11.90 8.73 19.29
C PHE A 49 13.34 8.30 19.54
N ARG A 50 13.52 7.14 20.15
CA ARG A 50 14.84 6.63 20.55
C ARG A 50 15.74 6.22 19.38
N SER A 51 15.14 5.95 18.22
CA SER A 51 15.85 5.55 17.00
C SER A 51 15.03 5.89 15.74
N LYS A 52 15.67 5.85 14.59
CA LYS A 52 15.00 5.95 13.29
C LYS A 52 14.02 4.78 13.08
N ASP A 53 14.38 3.58 13.54
CA ASP A 53 13.50 2.40 13.46
C ASP A 53 12.21 2.60 14.27
N GLU A 54 12.24 3.30 15.41
CA GLU A 54 11.02 3.61 16.15
C GLU A 54 10.09 4.54 15.35
N ILE A 55 10.65 5.49 14.59
CA ILE A 55 9.89 6.35 13.67
C ILE A 55 9.27 5.49 12.57
N VAL A 56 10.07 4.62 11.92
CA VAL A 56 9.60 3.70 10.86
C VAL A 56 8.49 2.79 11.38
N ASN A 57 8.68 2.17 12.55
CA ASN A 57 7.68 1.30 13.16
C ASN A 57 6.38 2.03 13.51
N THR A 58 6.48 3.30 13.95
CA THR A 58 5.30 4.12 14.23
C THR A 58 4.53 4.44 12.95
N LEU A 59 5.23 4.87 11.90
CA LEU A 59 4.64 5.13 10.58
C LEU A 59 4.03 3.87 9.97
N PHE A 60 4.71 2.72 10.12
CA PHE A 60 4.15 1.45 9.68
C PHE A 60 2.86 1.08 10.44
N GLY A 61 2.81 1.31 11.75
CA GLY A 61 1.59 1.05 12.53
C GLY A 61 0.42 1.97 12.15
N GLU A 62 0.68 3.18 11.66
CA GLU A 62 -0.36 4.06 11.08
C GLU A 62 -0.85 3.51 9.73
N PHE A 63 0.08 3.13 8.85
CA PHE A 63 -0.20 2.48 7.59
C PHE A 63 -0.99 1.17 7.78
N GLU A 64 -0.55 0.28 8.67
CA GLU A 64 -1.20 -1.01 8.94
C GLU A 64 -2.67 -0.82 9.34
N ARG A 65 -2.97 0.13 10.24
CA ARG A 65 -4.35 0.45 10.65
C ARG A 65 -5.20 0.97 9.50
N GLU A 66 -4.63 1.82 8.65
CA GLU A 66 -5.33 2.35 7.47
C GLU A 66 -5.66 1.24 6.46
N ILE A 67 -4.67 0.42 6.14
CA ILE A 67 -4.84 -0.71 5.20
C ILE A 67 -5.76 -1.79 5.76
N GLU A 68 -5.71 -2.11 7.04
CA GLU A 68 -6.65 -3.05 7.66
C GLU A 68 -8.10 -2.58 7.50
N GLY A 69 -8.36 -1.29 7.60
CA GLY A 69 -9.68 -0.71 7.32
C GLY A 69 -10.12 -0.95 5.87
N VAL A 70 -9.22 -0.77 4.90
CA VAL A 70 -9.48 -1.06 3.48
C VAL A 70 -9.72 -2.56 3.26
N LEU A 71 -8.90 -3.43 3.85
CA LEU A 71 -9.01 -4.89 3.71
C LEU A 71 -10.27 -5.48 4.35
N ALA A 72 -10.86 -4.80 5.33
CA ALA A 72 -12.10 -5.24 5.99
C ALA A 72 -13.35 -4.88 5.18
N ALA A 73 -13.30 -3.83 4.36
CA ALA A 73 -14.47 -3.32 3.63
C ALA A 73 -15.17 -4.34 2.72
N PRO A 74 -14.49 -5.21 1.95
CA PRO A 74 -15.12 -6.18 1.08
C PRO A 74 -15.90 -7.28 1.81
N ALA A 75 -15.62 -7.55 3.07
CA ALA A 75 -16.28 -8.61 3.84
C ALA A 75 -17.74 -8.30 4.19
N ALA A 76 -18.17 -7.04 4.01
CA ALA A 76 -19.50 -6.59 4.45
C ALA A 76 -20.64 -6.94 3.47
N ARG A 77 -20.34 -7.29 2.20
CA ARG A 77 -21.33 -7.64 1.16
C ARG A 77 -20.68 -8.45 0.03
N SER A 78 -21.51 -9.09 -0.82
CA SER A 78 -21.00 -9.67 -2.08
C SER A 78 -20.42 -8.56 -2.96
N ALA A 79 -19.12 -8.69 -3.30
CA ALA A 79 -18.42 -7.71 -4.12
C ALA A 79 -18.72 -7.95 -5.60
N ASN A 80 -18.85 -6.88 -6.37
CA ASN A 80 -18.85 -6.86 -7.83
C ASN A 80 -17.56 -6.25 -8.38
N VAL A 81 -17.41 -6.17 -9.71
CA VAL A 81 -16.20 -5.63 -10.36
C VAL A 81 -15.94 -4.17 -9.99
N GLU A 82 -16.98 -3.32 -9.85
CA GLU A 82 -16.80 -1.91 -9.45
C GLU A 82 -16.30 -1.79 -8.02
N ASP A 83 -16.79 -2.64 -7.12
CA ASP A 83 -16.32 -2.68 -5.72
C ASP A 83 -14.85 -3.08 -5.63
N ILE A 84 -14.42 -4.06 -6.45
CA ILE A 84 -13.01 -4.47 -6.50
C ILE A 84 -12.15 -3.33 -7.07
N TRP A 85 -12.64 -2.64 -8.08
CA TRP A 85 -11.95 -1.49 -8.66
C TRP A 85 -11.74 -0.38 -7.64
N LEU A 86 -12.81 0.01 -6.93
CA LEU A 86 -12.72 0.99 -5.85
C LEU A 86 -11.78 0.53 -4.73
N PHE A 87 -11.89 -0.74 -4.31
CA PHE A 87 -11.00 -1.33 -3.32
C PHE A 87 -9.53 -1.21 -3.70
N LEU A 88 -9.19 -1.51 -4.96
CA LEU A 88 -7.81 -1.40 -5.44
C LEU A 88 -7.32 0.04 -5.45
N HIS A 89 -8.16 1.01 -5.82
CA HIS A 89 -7.79 2.43 -5.74
C HIS A 89 -7.47 2.85 -4.31
N LEU A 90 -8.33 2.54 -3.36
CA LEU A 90 -8.10 2.85 -1.94
C LEU A 90 -6.85 2.15 -1.39
N LEU A 91 -6.60 0.91 -1.81
CA LEU A 91 -5.39 0.18 -1.46
C LEU A 91 -4.14 0.88 -2.00
N PHE A 92 -4.13 1.26 -3.27
CA PHE A 92 -2.99 1.94 -3.89
C PHE A 92 -2.79 3.36 -3.36
N GLU A 93 -3.83 4.11 -3.00
CA GLU A 93 -3.72 5.39 -2.31
C GLU A 93 -3.02 5.25 -0.95
N GLY A 94 -3.41 4.25 -0.16
CA GLY A 94 -2.73 3.94 1.11
C GLY A 94 -1.27 3.54 0.89
N ILE A 95 -0.99 2.70 -0.11
CA ILE A 95 0.37 2.30 -0.51
C ILE A 95 1.19 3.54 -0.92
N TRP A 96 0.64 4.44 -1.71
CA TRP A 96 1.34 5.65 -2.17
C TRP A 96 1.68 6.60 -1.03
N ARG A 97 0.76 6.79 -0.10
CA ARG A 97 0.98 7.64 1.08
C ARG A 97 2.21 7.20 1.89
N TYR A 98 2.46 5.90 1.97
CA TYR A 98 3.59 5.31 2.66
C TYR A 98 4.55 4.60 1.69
N ARG A 99 4.78 5.19 0.48
CA ARG A 99 5.50 4.54 -0.62
C ARG A 99 6.94 4.15 -0.31
N PHE A 100 7.58 4.80 0.65
CA PHE A 100 8.92 4.41 1.10
C PHE A 100 8.96 2.97 1.63
N LEU A 101 7.90 2.51 2.31
CA LEU A 101 7.80 1.14 2.83
C LEU A 101 7.89 0.11 1.70
N TYR A 102 7.26 0.40 0.56
CA TYR A 102 7.22 -0.51 -0.59
C TYR A 102 8.45 -0.42 -1.45
N ARG A 103 9.03 0.78 -1.59
CA ARG A 103 10.27 0.98 -2.35
C ARG A 103 11.46 0.33 -1.66
N ASP A 104 11.57 0.49 -0.35
CA ASP A 104 12.73 0.06 0.44
C ASP A 104 12.42 -1.24 1.23
N LEU A 105 11.35 -1.98 0.86
CA LEU A 105 10.78 -3.07 1.64
C LEU A 105 11.79 -4.13 2.04
N ASN A 106 12.56 -4.65 1.10
CA ASN A 106 13.50 -5.74 1.36
C ASN A 106 14.63 -5.31 2.33
N ASP A 107 15.13 -4.08 2.18
CA ASP A 107 16.14 -3.51 3.08
C ASP A 107 15.56 -3.33 4.49
N LEU A 108 14.37 -2.73 4.59
CA LEU A 108 13.67 -2.54 5.86
C LEU A 108 13.44 -3.86 6.60
N LEU A 109 12.96 -4.91 5.91
CA LEU A 109 12.71 -6.22 6.52
C LEU A 109 13.98 -6.92 6.96
N SER A 110 15.11 -6.72 6.26
CA SER A 110 16.37 -7.37 6.58
C SER A 110 16.95 -6.93 7.93
N ARG A 111 16.64 -5.70 8.38
CA ARG A 111 17.21 -5.08 9.58
C ARG A 111 16.18 -4.77 10.68
N ASN A 112 14.89 -4.85 10.40
CA ASN A 112 13.82 -4.52 11.34
C ASN A 112 12.89 -5.72 11.56
N ARG A 113 13.19 -6.50 12.61
CA ARG A 113 12.44 -7.73 12.94
C ARG A 113 10.97 -7.49 13.27
N LEU A 114 10.65 -6.37 13.92
CA LEU A 114 9.27 -6.02 14.23
C LEU A 114 8.47 -5.81 12.93
N LEU A 115 9.04 -5.02 12.03
CA LEU A 115 8.43 -4.75 10.72
C LEU A 115 8.23 -6.05 9.93
N GLU A 116 9.24 -6.94 9.92
CA GLU A 116 9.16 -8.24 9.24
C GLU A 116 7.92 -9.05 9.68
N VAL A 117 7.69 -9.17 10.98
CA VAL A 117 6.56 -9.94 11.53
C VAL A 117 5.22 -9.34 11.10
N HIS A 118 5.09 -8.03 11.19
CA HIS A 118 3.85 -7.34 10.83
C HIS A 118 3.57 -7.37 9.32
N VAL A 119 4.60 -7.16 8.50
CA VAL A 119 4.45 -7.22 7.02
C VAL A 119 4.05 -8.62 6.57
N LYS A 120 4.62 -9.70 7.14
CA LYS A 120 4.20 -11.08 6.83
C LYS A 120 2.71 -11.28 7.09
N ARG A 121 2.23 -10.85 8.26
CA ARG A 121 0.81 -10.92 8.62
C ARG A 121 -0.07 -10.12 7.65
N LEU A 122 0.37 -8.92 7.31
CA LEU A 122 -0.35 -8.07 6.36
C LEU A 122 -0.42 -8.69 4.96
N LEU A 123 0.65 -9.33 4.48
CA LEU A 123 0.65 -10.06 3.20
C LEU A 123 -0.33 -11.23 3.22
N GLU A 124 -0.33 -12.04 4.29
CA GLU A 124 -1.31 -13.12 4.46
C GLU A 124 -2.75 -12.60 4.44
N ARG A 125 -3.01 -11.49 5.14
CA ARG A 125 -4.32 -10.85 5.16
C ARG A 125 -4.74 -10.33 3.78
N LYS A 126 -3.82 -9.71 3.03
CA LYS A 126 -4.07 -9.29 1.64
C LYS A 126 -4.45 -10.46 0.74
N VAL A 127 -3.72 -11.59 0.82
CA VAL A 127 -4.02 -12.79 0.04
C VAL A 127 -5.40 -13.35 0.39
N GLN A 128 -5.74 -13.43 1.67
CA GLN A 128 -7.07 -13.87 2.12
C GLN A 128 -8.18 -12.97 1.59
N THR A 129 -8.00 -11.64 1.65
CA THR A 129 -8.98 -10.68 1.11
C THR A 129 -9.13 -10.80 -0.40
N ALA A 130 -8.01 -10.92 -1.15
CA ALA A 130 -8.05 -11.09 -2.60
C ALA A 130 -8.75 -12.41 -2.99
N LEU A 131 -8.48 -13.49 -2.26
CA LEU A 131 -9.15 -14.79 -2.48
C LEU A 131 -10.67 -14.68 -2.23
N ALA A 132 -11.07 -14.09 -1.11
CA ALA A 132 -12.49 -13.91 -0.77
C ALA A 132 -13.24 -13.05 -1.81
N LEU A 133 -12.60 -12.02 -2.35
CA LEU A 133 -13.15 -11.22 -3.45
C LEU A 133 -13.36 -12.05 -4.71
N CYS A 134 -12.39 -12.86 -5.11
CA CYS A 134 -12.51 -13.74 -6.27
C CYS A 134 -13.58 -14.82 -6.06
N GLU A 135 -13.64 -15.43 -4.87
CA GLU A 135 -14.68 -16.40 -4.50
C GLU A 135 -16.09 -15.77 -4.55
N SER A 136 -16.23 -14.53 -4.09
CA SER A 136 -17.50 -13.79 -4.19
C SER A 136 -17.95 -13.59 -5.63
N LEU A 137 -17.05 -13.22 -6.55
CA LEU A 137 -17.35 -13.11 -7.98
C LEU A 137 -17.75 -14.47 -8.60
N VAL A 138 -17.10 -15.55 -8.21
CA VAL A 138 -17.47 -16.90 -8.68
C VAL A 138 -18.86 -17.29 -8.17
N ALA A 139 -19.16 -17.05 -6.89
CA ALA A 139 -20.48 -17.31 -6.30
C ALA A 139 -21.59 -16.50 -6.95
N ALA A 140 -21.30 -15.25 -7.36
CA ALA A 140 -22.21 -14.39 -8.09
C ALA A 140 -22.38 -14.77 -9.59
N GLY A 141 -21.59 -15.72 -10.10
CA GLY A 141 -21.59 -16.10 -11.50
C GLY A 141 -20.94 -15.06 -12.44
N GLU A 142 -20.19 -14.12 -11.87
CA GLU A 142 -19.47 -13.06 -12.57
C GLU A 142 -18.07 -13.44 -12.99
N MET A 143 -17.55 -14.56 -12.45
CA MET A 143 -16.22 -15.09 -12.69
C MET A 143 -16.24 -16.61 -12.85
N ARG A 144 -15.39 -17.13 -13.71
CA ARG A 144 -15.16 -18.58 -13.89
C ARG A 144 -13.70 -18.88 -13.61
N ALA A 145 -13.42 -19.54 -12.49
CA ALA A 145 -12.11 -20.02 -12.11
C ALA A 145 -12.25 -21.32 -11.32
N THR A 146 -11.27 -22.18 -11.44
CA THR A 146 -11.18 -23.44 -10.69
C THR A 146 -10.69 -23.21 -9.26
N ARG A 147 -10.87 -24.21 -8.41
CA ARG A 147 -10.36 -24.17 -7.02
C ARG A 147 -8.83 -24.04 -6.94
N THR A 148 -8.11 -24.45 -7.96
CA THR A 148 -6.64 -24.34 -8.03
C THR A 148 -6.18 -23.01 -8.59
N GLU A 149 -6.97 -22.37 -9.44
CA GLU A 149 -6.65 -21.06 -10.03
C GLU A 149 -6.86 -19.92 -9.03
N LEU A 150 -7.91 -19.98 -8.20
CA LEU A 150 -8.24 -18.88 -7.28
C LEU A 150 -7.11 -18.52 -6.31
N PRO A 151 -6.46 -19.47 -5.59
CA PRO A 151 -5.35 -19.11 -4.70
C PRO A 151 -4.13 -18.55 -5.44
N ALA A 152 -3.83 -19.09 -6.63
CA ALA A 152 -2.74 -18.60 -7.47
C ALA A 152 -3.02 -17.17 -7.96
N LEU A 153 -4.24 -16.90 -8.41
CA LEU A 153 -4.66 -15.57 -8.84
C LEU A 153 -4.58 -14.57 -7.67
N ALA A 154 -5.13 -14.91 -6.51
CA ALA A 154 -5.07 -14.05 -5.33
C ALA A 154 -3.62 -13.73 -4.91
N THR A 155 -2.73 -14.72 -4.97
CA THR A 155 -1.31 -14.51 -4.71
C THR A 155 -0.68 -13.57 -5.73
N ASN A 156 -0.94 -13.76 -7.03
CA ASN A 156 -0.42 -12.90 -8.10
C ASN A 156 -0.93 -11.46 -7.97
N MET A 157 -2.20 -11.26 -7.61
CA MET A 157 -2.75 -9.93 -7.33
C MET A 157 -1.96 -9.22 -6.23
N VAL A 158 -1.67 -9.92 -5.13
CA VAL A 158 -0.91 -9.36 -4.01
C VAL A 158 0.55 -9.12 -4.37
N VAL A 159 1.18 -10.00 -5.14
CA VAL A 159 2.54 -9.79 -5.66
C VAL A 159 2.60 -8.51 -6.50
N VAL A 160 1.69 -8.35 -7.46
CA VAL A 160 1.64 -7.13 -8.29
C VAL A 160 1.38 -5.90 -7.42
N ALA A 161 0.39 -5.91 -6.54
CA ALA A 161 0.08 -4.77 -5.67
C ALA A 161 1.24 -4.41 -4.73
N THR A 162 2.04 -5.39 -4.30
CA THR A 162 3.16 -5.17 -3.38
C THR A 162 4.39 -4.61 -4.09
N TYR A 163 4.71 -5.11 -5.27
CA TYR A 163 5.95 -4.75 -5.96
C TYR A 163 5.75 -3.76 -7.10
N TRP A 164 4.53 -3.31 -7.36
CA TRP A 164 4.23 -2.35 -8.42
C TRP A 164 5.03 -1.05 -8.29
N LEU A 165 5.08 -0.47 -7.09
CA LEU A 165 5.85 0.76 -6.88
C LEU A 165 7.35 0.57 -7.05
N SER A 166 7.91 -0.58 -6.64
CA SER A 166 9.32 -0.91 -6.88
C SER A 166 9.60 -1.05 -8.37
N PHE A 167 8.69 -1.68 -9.12
CA PHE A 167 8.80 -1.78 -10.57
C PHE A 167 8.76 -0.40 -11.26
N GLU A 168 7.80 0.45 -10.90
CA GLU A 168 7.69 1.81 -11.43
C GLU A 168 8.92 2.66 -11.08
N TYR A 169 9.43 2.54 -9.85
CA TYR A 169 10.64 3.23 -9.43
C TYR A 169 11.87 2.80 -10.24
N VAL A 170 12.02 1.51 -10.56
CA VAL A 170 13.12 1.02 -11.41
C VAL A 170 12.96 1.55 -12.84
N ARG A 171 11.73 1.64 -13.34
CA ARG A 171 11.43 2.11 -14.69
C ARG A 171 11.66 3.61 -14.87
N ASP A 172 11.24 4.43 -13.89
CA ASP A 172 11.42 5.90 -13.88
C ASP A 172 11.74 6.43 -12.47
N PRO A 173 13.00 6.33 -12.03
CA PRO A 173 13.38 6.69 -10.66
C PRO A 173 13.34 8.21 -10.39
N ARG A 174 13.29 9.04 -11.43
CA ARG A 174 13.41 10.51 -11.31
C ARG A 174 12.09 11.25 -11.36
N HIS A 175 11.04 10.64 -11.91
CA HIS A 175 9.76 11.31 -12.15
C HIS A 175 8.57 10.49 -11.64
N PRO A 176 8.50 10.16 -10.34
CA PRO A 176 7.34 9.44 -9.81
C PRO A 176 6.09 10.31 -9.98
N ARG A 177 5.08 9.80 -10.71
CA ARG A 177 3.80 10.48 -10.94
C ARG A 177 2.69 9.74 -10.20
N GLU A 178 2.11 10.39 -9.19
CA GLU A 178 1.09 9.78 -8.33
C GLU A 178 -0.08 9.19 -9.10
N GLY A 179 -0.92 10.00 -9.66
CA GLY A 179 -2.17 9.57 -10.31
C GLY A 179 -1.98 8.48 -11.36
N PRO A 180 -1.10 8.67 -12.37
CA PRO A 180 -0.84 7.63 -13.36
C PRO A 180 -0.28 6.33 -12.78
N THR A 181 0.59 6.40 -11.77
CA THR A 181 1.17 5.21 -11.13
C THR A 181 0.12 4.40 -10.37
N LEU A 182 -0.77 5.07 -9.61
CA LEU A 182 -1.85 4.41 -8.87
C LEU A 182 -2.87 3.78 -9.81
N ALA A 183 -3.30 4.53 -10.80
CA ALA A 183 -4.24 4.07 -11.80
C ALA A 183 -3.71 2.85 -12.56
N ALA A 184 -2.46 2.91 -13.02
CA ALA A 184 -1.81 1.80 -13.70
C ALA A 184 -1.67 0.57 -12.79
N GLY A 185 -1.33 0.74 -11.51
CA GLY A 185 -1.25 -0.35 -10.55
C GLY A 185 -2.58 -1.06 -10.34
N ALA A 186 -3.66 -0.31 -10.14
CA ALA A 186 -5.01 -0.88 -10.04
C ALA A 186 -5.40 -1.62 -11.31
N TYR A 187 -5.12 -1.05 -12.47
CA TYR A 187 -5.35 -1.69 -13.77
C TYR A 187 -4.57 -3.00 -13.92
N GLN A 188 -3.27 -3.03 -13.56
CA GLN A 188 -2.46 -4.26 -13.68
C GLN A 188 -3.00 -5.40 -12.81
N VAL A 189 -3.45 -5.09 -11.59
CA VAL A 189 -4.09 -6.11 -10.74
C VAL A 189 -5.40 -6.60 -11.36
N MET A 190 -6.25 -5.69 -11.86
CA MET A 190 -7.50 -6.06 -12.51
C MET A 190 -7.29 -6.82 -13.83
N ALA A 191 -6.22 -6.54 -14.56
CA ALA A 191 -5.87 -7.27 -15.77
C ALA A 191 -5.57 -8.76 -15.52
N LEU A 192 -5.10 -9.13 -14.32
CA LEU A 192 -4.96 -10.53 -13.91
C LEU A 192 -6.32 -11.22 -13.74
N VAL A 193 -7.32 -10.49 -13.27
CA VAL A 193 -8.68 -11.00 -13.03
C VAL A 193 -9.48 -11.08 -14.34
N ALA A 194 -9.22 -10.17 -15.27
CA ALA A 194 -9.98 -9.98 -16.51
C ALA A 194 -10.23 -11.27 -17.34
N PRO A 195 -9.25 -12.18 -17.55
CA PRO A 195 -9.47 -13.41 -18.31
C PRO A 195 -10.54 -14.35 -17.72
N PHE A 196 -10.78 -14.23 -16.41
CA PHE A 196 -11.72 -15.06 -15.68
C PHE A 196 -13.12 -14.43 -15.59
N LEU A 197 -13.27 -13.13 -15.85
CA LEU A 197 -14.56 -12.45 -15.85
C LEU A 197 -15.44 -12.88 -17.00
N VAL A 198 -16.77 -12.95 -16.74
CA VAL A 198 -17.75 -13.35 -17.75
C VAL A 198 -18.89 -12.36 -17.86
N GLY A 199 -19.60 -12.37 -18.99
CA GLY A 199 -20.83 -11.61 -19.20
C GLY A 199 -20.69 -10.11 -18.96
N LYS A 200 -21.60 -9.57 -18.14
CA LYS A 200 -21.65 -8.12 -17.85
C LYS A 200 -20.40 -7.61 -17.12
N SER A 201 -19.82 -8.44 -16.25
CA SER A 201 -18.62 -8.09 -15.48
C SER A 201 -17.39 -7.95 -16.37
N ARG A 202 -17.26 -8.79 -17.41
CA ARG A 202 -16.23 -8.64 -18.42
C ARG A 202 -16.41 -7.35 -19.23
N ALA A 203 -17.63 -7.07 -19.70
CA ALA A 203 -17.93 -5.85 -20.44
C ALA A 203 -17.72 -4.58 -19.59
N LEU A 204 -18.02 -4.64 -18.30
CA LEU A 204 -17.77 -3.55 -17.35
C LEU A 204 -16.27 -3.30 -17.18
N PHE A 205 -15.49 -4.36 -16.97
CA PHE A 205 -14.03 -4.25 -16.92
C PHE A 205 -13.46 -3.57 -18.18
N GLU A 206 -13.90 -3.98 -19.36
CA GLU A 206 -13.42 -3.41 -20.64
C GLU A 206 -13.72 -1.90 -20.75
N ARG A 207 -14.88 -1.46 -20.29
CA ARG A 207 -15.22 -0.02 -20.24
C ARG A 207 -14.33 0.76 -19.24
N LEU A 208 -14.13 0.21 -18.04
CA LEU A 208 -13.27 0.83 -17.04
C LEU A 208 -11.81 0.87 -17.52
N ALA A 209 -11.32 -0.21 -18.11
CA ALA A 209 -9.98 -0.33 -18.66
C ALA A 209 -9.69 0.68 -19.78
N ALA A 210 -10.67 1.00 -20.62
CA ALA A 210 -10.49 1.96 -21.71
C ALA A 210 -10.05 3.36 -21.21
N ALA A 211 -10.46 3.74 -20.00
CA ALA A 211 -10.01 5.00 -19.38
C ALA A 211 -8.51 5.02 -19.00
N TYR A 212 -7.87 3.85 -18.91
CA TYR A 212 -6.46 3.72 -18.51
C TYR A 212 -5.51 3.45 -19.67
N VAL A 213 -6.04 2.92 -20.78
CA VAL A 213 -5.23 2.61 -21.98
C VAL A 213 -5.09 3.82 -22.90
N GLY A 214 -5.97 4.82 -22.76
CA GLY A 214 -5.96 6.05 -23.55
C GLY A 214 -5.28 7.26 -22.88
N ALA A 215 -4.71 7.10 -21.69
CA ALA A 215 -3.96 8.12 -20.95
C ALA A 215 -2.47 7.76 -20.96
#